data_af21a2b2f3a10dc5bc7e5dfaca9eec6f
#
_entry.id   af21a2b2f3a10dc5bc7e5dfaca9eec6f
#
_cell.length_a   1.000
_cell.length_b   1.000
_cell.length_c   1.000
_cell.angle_alpha   90.00
_cell.angle_beta   90.00
_cell.angle_gamma   90.00
#
_symmetry.space_group_name_H-M   'P 1'
#
loop_
_entity.id
_entity.type
_entity.pdbx_description
1 polymer ?
#
loop_
_entity_poly.entity_id
_entity_poly.type
_entity_poly.pdbx_seq_one_letter_code
_entity_poly.pdbx_strand_id
1 'polypeptide(L)'
;MNSIKIYTCHHKPSAFLNASIIKPLHVGKANTYNDIGCEGDDSGDNISFKNPFYCELTAHYWVWKNESLADYVGFMHYRRHLNFAEQQNHPEDNWGVVNYPLINAEYESQFGLSDESISTCVDGYDLLLPKKWSVTSAGSKNNLDHYAKGEFLHIKDYQSALDVVEELYPQYKAAIQQFNNATDGYYTNMFVMRKDMFLDYSEWLFAILSNLEDRISMN
;
A
#
# COMPACT_ATOMS: atom_id res chain seq x y z
N MET A 1 15.84 14.85 -14.02
CA MET A 1 15.49 13.80 -13.04
C MET A 1 14.00 13.83 -12.87
N ASN A 2 13.35 12.66 -12.83
CA ASN A 2 11.93 12.56 -12.52
C ASN A 2 11.69 12.98 -11.07
N SER A 3 10.59 13.70 -10.81
CA SER A 3 10.16 14.01 -9.45
C SER A 3 9.54 12.76 -8.81
N ILE A 4 9.85 12.51 -7.53
CA ILE A 4 9.37 11.35 -6.77
C ILE A 4 8.79 11.85 -5.45
N LYS A 5 7.63 11.32 -5.06
CA LYS A 5 7.03 11.56 -3.75
C LYS A 5 6.49 10.24 -3.19
N ILE A 6 7.01 9.83 -2.05
CA ILE A 6 6.60 8.60 -1.37
C ILE A 6 5.97 8.97 -0.02
N TYR A 7 4.78 8.48 0.24
CA TYR A 7 4.06 8.74 1.49
C TYR A 7 4.23 7.57 2.46
N THR A 8 4.60 7.86 3.72
CA THR A 8 4.56 6.88 4.81
C THR A 8 3.31 7.08 5.64
N CYS A 9 2.45 6.05 5.71
CA CYS A 9 1.16 6.11 6.39
C CYS A 9 1.34 5.89 7.89
N HIS A 10 1.01 6.89 8.69
CA HIS A 10 1.12 6.89 10.17
C HIS A 10 -0.26 7.02 10.81
N HIS A 11 -0.58 6.19 11.81
CA HIS A 11 -1.79 6.32 12.61
C HIS A 11 -1.48 6.61 14.09
N LYS A 12 -0.20 6.70 14.45
CA LYS A 12 0.30 7.01 15.79
C LYS A 12 1.71 7.58 15.71
N PRO A 13 2.20 8.25 16.77
CA PRO A 13 3.58 8.74 16.81
C PRO A 13 4.59 7.63 16.54
N SER A 14 5.52 7.88 15.65
CA SER A 14 6.62 6.99 15.26
C SER A 14 7.75 7.80 14.63
N ALA A 15 8.90 7.18 14.41
CA ALA A 15 10.00 7.83 13.72
C ALA A 15 9.63 8.17 12.27
N PHE A 16 10.02 9.36 11.82
CA PHE A 16 9.94 9.75 10.41
C PHE A 16 11.28 9.49 9.73
N LEU A 17 11.23 9.14 8.46
CA LEU A 17 12.42 8.99 7.62
C LEU A 17 12.92 10.36 7.17
N ASN A 18 14.24 10.50 6.98
CA ASN A 18 14.89 11.80 6.72
C ASN A 18 14.92 12.20 5.25
N ALA A 19 14.74 11.27 4.29
CA ALA A 19 14.77 11.58 2.86
C ALA A 19 13.70 12.61 2.49
N SER A 20 14.06 13.63 1.71
CA SER A 20 13.15 14.75 1.39
C SER A 20 11.99 14.37 0.49
N ILE A 21 12.13 13.29 -0.29
CA ILE A 21 11.10 12.71 -1.15
C ILE A 21 10.11 11.83 -0.38
N ILE A 22 10.41 11.47 0.88
CA ILE A 22 9.51 10.72 1.76
C ILE A 22 8.71 11.70 2.62
N LYS A 23 7.38 11.58 2.57
CA LYS A 23 6.44 12.45 3.27
C LYS A 23 5.62 11.63 4.27
N PRO A 24 5.74 11.87 5.58
CA PRO A 24 4.83 11.28 6.55
C PRO A 24 3.42 11.86 6.39
N LEU A 25 2.40 10.97 6.45
CA LEU A 25 0.99 11.35 6.35
C LEU A 25 0.18 10.65 7.44
N HIS A 26 -0.58 11.41 8.23
CA HIS A 26 -1.43 10.89 9.30
C HIS A 26 -2.74 10.38 8.71
N VAL A 27 -2.91 9.06 8.69
CA VAL A 27 -4.13 8.40 8.18
C VAL A 27 -5.21 8.32 9.25
N GLY A 28 -6.46 8.50 8.85
CA GLY A 28 -7.61 8.53 9.78
C GLY A 28 -7.59 9.74 10.71
N LYS A 29 -6.99 10.83 10.32
CA LYS A 29 -6.88 12.05 11.12
C LYS A 29 -8.25 12.57 11.57
N ALA A 30 -9.29 12.43 10.75
CA ALA A 30 -10.67 12.81 11.09
C ALA A 30 -11.25 12.07 12.33
N ASN A 31 -10.66 10.94 12.71
CA ASN A 31 -11.12 10.12 13.84
C ASN A 31 -10.38 10.42 15.16
N THR A 32 -9.45 11.39 15.18
CA THR A 32 -8.63 11.67 16.35
C THR A 32 -8.24 13.14 16.45
N TYR A 33 -8.12 13.65 17.68
CA TYR A 33 -7.56 14.96 17.96
C TYR A 33 -6.04 14.94 18.18
N ASN A 34 -5.42 13.77 18.18
CA ASN A 34 -3.99 13.64 18.37
C ASN A 34 -3.23 14.27 17.20
N ASP A 35 -2.24 15.09 17.53
CA ASP A 35 -1.25 15.56 16.57
C ASP A 35 -0.01 14.66 16.66
N ILE A 36 0.41 14.09 15.54
CA ILE A 36 1.60 13.24 15.46
C ILE A 36 2.77 13.94 14.74
N GLY A 37 2.60 15.23 14.44
CA GLY A 37 3.66 16.06 13.85
C GLY A 37 3.79 15.98 12.33
N CYS A 38 2.75 15.51 11.63
CA CYS A 38 2.70 15.53 10.17
C CYS A 38 1.31 15.87 9.65
N GLU A 39 1.21 16.14 8.35
CA GLU A 39 -0.04 16.44 7.66
C GLU A 39 -1.04 15.28 7.79
N GLY A 40 -2.33 15.60 7.90
CA GLY A 40 -3.42 14.63 7.98
C GLY A 40 -4.12 14.44 6.65
N ASP A 41 -4.75 13.27 6.48
CA ASP A 41 -5.57 12.92 5.32
C ASP A 41 -7.01 13.43 5.39
N ASP A 42 -7.29 14.44 6.27
CA ASP A 42 -8.63 14.94 6.59
C ASP A 42 -8.98 16.30 5.94
N SER A 43 -8.10 16.82 5.09
CA SER A 43 -8.34 18.07 4.34
C SER A 43 -8.90 17.82 2.94
N GLY A 44 -9.53 18.84 2.34
CA GLY A 44 -10.04 18.79 0.97
C GLY A 44 -11.04 17.64 0.71
N ASP A 45 -10.97 17.03 -0.47
CA ASP A 45 -11.75 15.83 -0.81
C ASP A 45 -11.10 14.60 -0.16
N ASN A 46 -11.75 14.03 0.86
CA ASN A 46 -11.17 12.97 1.66
C ASN A 46 -12.20 11.95 2.14
N ILE A 47 -11.68 10.78 2.53
CA ILE A 47 -12.42 9.71 3.19
C ILE A 47 -11.77 9.32 4.52
N SER A 48 -11.11 10.25 5.20
CA SER A 48 -10.32 10.03 6.41
C SER A 48 -11.12 9.33 7.53
N PHE A 49 -12.40 9.70 7.71
CA PHE A 49 -13.27 9.08 8.71
C PHE A 49 -13.54 7.58 8.45
N LYS A 50 -13.37 7.10 7.20
CA LYS A 50 -13.50 5.68 6.83
C LYS A 50 -12.25 4.85 7.14
N ASN A 51 -11.21 5.42 7.73
CA ASN A 51 -9.95 4.73 8.02
C ASN A 51 -10.11 3.39 8.79
N PRO A 52 -11.07 3.20 9.71
CA PRO A 52 -11.30 1.90 10.35
C PRO A 52 -11.57 0.75 9.36
N PHE A 53 -12.09 1.04 8.17
CA PHE A 53 -12.40 0.06 7.12
C PHE A 53 -11.38 0.09 5.98
N TYR A 54 -10.87 1.27 5.63
CA TYR A 54 -10.00 1.50 4.48
C TYR A 54 -8.52 1.48 4.83
N CYS A 55 -8.16 1.52 6.11
CA CYS A 55 -6.77 1.58 6.58
C CYS A 55 -5.97 2.67 5.84
N GLU A 56 -4.79 2.34 5.32
CA GLU A 56 -3.93 3.25 4.58
C GLU A 56 -4.51 3.73 3.24
N LEU A 57 -5.55 3.11 2.73
CA LEU A 57 -6.21 3.56 1.49
C LEU A 57 -6.85 4.95 1.62
N THR A 58 -7.12 5.42 2.83
CA THR A 58 -7.55 6.82 3.04
C THR A 58 -6.47 7.81 2.62
N ALA A 59 -5.17 7.48 2.85
CA ALA A 59 -4.04 8.26 2.34
C ALA A 59 -3.96 8.20 0.80
N HIS A 60 -4.14 7.01 0.20
CA HIS A 60 -4.14 6.87 -1.27
C HIS A 60 -5.22 7.74 -1.91
N TYR A 61 -6.44 7.75 -1.33
CA TYR A 61 -7.55 8.59 -1.78
C TYR A 61 -7.20 10.07 -1.66
N TRP A 62 -6.71 10.49 -0.49
CA TRP A 62 -6.40 11.89 -0.23
C TRP A 62 -5.31 12.42 -1.18
N VAL A 63 -4.23 11.64 -1.38
CA VAL A 63 -3.16 11.99 -2.33
C VAL A 63 -3.69 12.09 -3.76
N TRP A 64 -4.53 11.14 -4.19
CA TRP A 64 -5.15 11.16 -5.51
C TRP A 64 -5.99 12.41 -5.77
N LYS A 65 -6.75 12.85 -4.75
CA LYS A 65 -7.70 13.96 -4.89
C LYS A 65 -7.10 15.35 -4.66
N ASN A 66 -6.09 15.47 -3.81
CA ASN A 66 -5.68 16.78 -3.30
C ASN A 66 -4.24 17.15 -3.68
N GLU A 67 -3.37 16.18 -3.99
CA GLU A 67 -1.96 16.45 -4.20
C GLU A 67 -1.61 16.82 -5.65
N SER A 68 -0.66 17.76 -5.79
CA SER A 68 0.04 17.96 -7.06
C SER A 68 1.04 16.81 -7.24
N LEU A 69 0.66 15.82 -8.05
CA LEU A 69 1.39 14.57 -8.18
C LEU A 69 2.76 14.76 -8.84
N ALA A 70 3.80 14.18 -8.23
CA ALA A 70 5.11 13.98 -8.81
C ALA A 70 5.06 13.00 -10.00
N ASP A 71 6.14 12.86 -10.77
CA ASP A 71 6.24 11.90 -11.89
C ASP A 71 6.10 10.45 -11.40
N TYR A 72 6.56 10.18 -10.16
CA TYR A 72 6.37 8.92 -9.44
C TYR A 72 5.72 9.17 -8.09
N VAL A 73 4.74 8.33 -7.76
CA VAL A 73 4.00 8.33 -6.49
C VAL A 73 4.18 7.00 -5.81
N GLY A 74 4.50 7.01 -4.52
CA GLY A 74 4.67 5.78 -3.75
C GLY A 74 4.01 5.83 -2.39
N PHE A 75 3.80 4.63 -1.82
CA PHE A 75 3.27 4.45 -0.47
C PHE A 75 4.05 3.40 0.28
N MET A 76 4.31 3.67 1.56
CA MET A 76 4.88 2.77 2.54
C MET A 76 4.14 2.92 3.87
N HIS A 77 4.39 2.01 4.81
CA HIS A 77 3.84 2.12 6.15
C HIS A 77 4.85 2.78 7.11
N TYR A 78 4.39 3.26 8.26
CA TYR A 78 5.22 3.90 9.28
C TYR A 78 6.33 3.00 9.87
N ARG A 79 6.29 1.70 9.67
CA ARG A 79 7.26 0.71 10.15
C ARG A 79 7.54 -0.43 9.17
N ARG A 80 7.11 -0.30 7.93
CA ARG A 80 7.42 -1.22 6.84
C ARG A 80 7.79 -0.40 5.63
N HIS A 81 9.00 -0.59 5.14
CA HIS A 81 9.54 0.20 4.06
C HIS A 81 10.04 -0.70 2.93
N LEU A 82 10.03 -0.20 1.71
CA LEU A 82 10.71 -0.82 0.60
C LEU A 82 12.23 -0.68 0.80
N ASN A 83 12.99 -1.66 0.31
CA ASN A 83 14.44 -1.59 0.29
C ASN A 83 14.89 -1.04 -1.07
N PHE A 84 15.54 0.13 -1.06
CA PHE A 84 16.06 0.79 -2.25
C PHE A 84 17.60 0.65 -2.37
N ALA A 85 18.25 -0.12 -1.48
CA ALA A 85 19.67 -0.38 -1.58
C ALA A 85 19.97 -1.37 -2.72
N GLU A 86 21.17 -1.29 -3.29
CA GLU A 86 21.65 -2.28 -4.27
C GLU A 86 21.70 -3.70 -3.67
N GLN A 87 22.11 -3.80 -2.42
CA GLN A 87 22.14 -5.07 -1.70
C GLN A 87 20.76 -5.43 -1.15
N GLN A 88 20.19 -6.53 -1.65
CA GLN A 88 18.87 -7.03 -1.25
C GLN A 88 18.93 -8.31 -0.39
N ASN A 89 20.12 -8.86 -0.17
CA ASN A 89 20.30 -10.15 0.52
C ASN A 89 20.37 -9.94 2.06
N HIS A 90 19.21 -9.86 2.67
CA HIS A 90 19.07 -9.83 4.14
C HIS A 90 18.31 -11.07 4.61
N PRO A 91 18.59 -11.56 5.84
CA PRO A 91 17.79 -12.63 6.44
C PRO A 91 16.33 -12.20 6.58
N GLU A 92 15.43 -13.00 6.03
CA GLU A 92 13.98 -12.78 6.07
C GLU A 92 13.34 -13.75 7.08
N ASP A 93 12.26 -13.32 7.71
CA ASP A 93 11.38 -14.21 8.47
C ASP A 93 10.44 -15.02 7.55
N ASN A 94 9.56 -15.82 8.16
CA ASN A 94 8.60 -16.65 7.41
C ASN A 94 7.59 -15.83 6.58
N TRP A 95 7.49 -14.53 6.82
CA TRP A 95 6.62 -13.60 6.08
C TRP A 95 7.37 -12.84 4.97
N GLY A 96 8.66 -13.18 4.76
CA GLY A 96 9.51 -12.48 3.79
C GLY A 96 9.88 -11.06 4.23
N VAL A 97 9.89 -10.81 5.55
CA VAL A 97 10.20 -9.51 6.13
C VAL A 97 11.57 -9.52 6.77
N VAL A 98 12.38 -8.52 6.46
CA VAL A 98 13.63 -8.24 7.17
C VAL A 98 13.31 -7.44 8.43
N ASN A 99 13.52 -8.06 9.61
CA ASN A 99 13.27 -7.40 10.88
C ASN A 99 14.48 -6.57 11.30
N TYR A 100 14.26 -5.29 11.59
CA TYR A 100 15.28 -4.37 12.09
C TYR A 100 14.80 -3.68 13.37
N PRO A 101 15.63 -3.57 14.40
CA PRO A 101 15.14 -3.19 15.73
C PRO A 101 14.75 -1.72 15.87
N LEU A 102 15.35 -0.83 15.08
CA LEU A 102 15.20 0.62 15.26
C LEU A 102 15.32 1.38 13.94
N ILE A 103 14.38 2.29 13.67
CA ILE A 103 14.50 3.25 12.57
C ILE A 103 15.45 4.36 13.01
N ASN A 104 16.63 4.41 12.40
CA ASN A 104 17.70 5.37 12.66
C ASN A 104 18.53 5.59 11.38
N ALA A 105 19.57 6.41 11.44
CA ALA A 105 20.45 6.71 10.30
C ALA A 105 21.15 5.46 9.72
N GLU A 106 21.50 4.49 10.57
CA GLU A 106 22.10 3.22 10.14
C GLU A 106 21.07 2.40 9.32
N TYR A 107 19.83 2.29 9.81
CA TYR A 107 18.72 1.68 9.11
C TYR A 107 18.49 2.33 7.76
N GLU A 108 18.39 3.66 7.71
CA GLU A 108 18.14 4.38 6.47
C GLU A 108 19.27 4.16 5.45
N SER A 109 20.52 4.17 5.92
CA SER A 109 21.69 3.88 5.08
C SER A 109 21.68 2.45 4.54
N GLN A 110 21.40 1.48 5.42
CA GLN A 110 21.41 0.05 5.07
C GLN A 110 20.34 -0.30 4.02
N PHE A 111 19.17 0.33 4.09
CA PHE A 111 18.05 0.05 3.19
C PHE A 111 17.87 1.10 2.07
N GLY A 112 18.87 1.95 1.86
CA GLY A 112 18.87 2.91 0.75
C GLY A 112 17.74 3.94 0.83
N LEU A 113 17.36 4.37 2.04
CA LEU A 113 16.27 5.32 2.28
C LEU A 113 16.79 6.78 2.21
N SER A 114 17.58 7.10 1.16
CA SER A 114 18.03 8.44 0.84
C SER A 114 17.46 8.89 -0.51
N ASP A 115 17.38 10.20 -0.74
CA ASP A 115 16.89 10.76 -2.01
C ASP A 115 17.67 10.21 -3.21
N GLU A 116 18.99 10.04 -3.09
CA GLU A 116 19.86 9.52 -4.16
C GLU A 116 19.58 8.03 -4.44
N SER A 117 19.56 7.19 -3.41
CA SER A 117 19.33 5.74 -3.57
C SER A 117 17.94 5.46 -4.13
N ILE A 118 16.91 6.15 -3.63
CA ILE A 118 15.54 6.01 -4.12
C ILE A 118 15.46 6.45 -5.58
N SER A 119 16.02 7.60 -5.93
CA SER A 119 15.99 8.10 -7.31
C SER A 119 16.70 7.15 -8.28
N THR A 120 17.84 6.61 -7.87
CA THR A 120 18.59 5.62 -8.67
C THR A 120 17.80 4.31 -8.85
N CYS A 121 17.17 3.83 -7.79
CA CYS A 121 16.39 2.58 -7.82
C CYS A 121 15.13 2.71 -8.67
N VAL A 122 14.46 3.87 -8.66
CA VAL A 122 13.21 4.12 -9.41
C VAL A 122 13.50 4.33 -10.90
N ASP A 123 14.70 4.83 -11.25
CA ASP A 123 15.02 5.16 -12.64
C ASP A 123 14.97 3.94 -13.56
N GLY A 124 14.26 4.09 -14.66
CA GLY A 124 14.09 3.03 -15.67
C GLY A 124 12.99 1.99 -15.36
N TYR A 125 12.24 2.15 -14.28
CA TYR A 125 11.12 1.27 -13.96
C TYR A 125 9.79 2.04 -13.95
N ASP A 126 8.72 1.41 -14.42
CA ASP A 126 7.37 1.98 -14.35
C ASP A 126 6.72 1.74 -12.99
N LEU A 127 7.08 0.64 -12.32
CA LEU A 127 6.49 0.18 -11.07
C LEU A 127 7.52 -0.60 -10.24
N LEU A 128 7.64 -0.23 -8.97
CA LEU A 128 8.35 -0.99 -7.94
C LEU A 128 7.33 -1.55 -6.94
N LEU A 129 7.47 -2.83 -6.62
CA LEU A 129 6.65 -3.54 -5.66
C LEU A 129 7.54 -4.26 -4.64
N PRO A 130 7.02 -4.61 -3.46
CA PRO A 130 7.69 -5.55 -2.57
C PRO A 130 7.91 -6.88 -3.29
N LYS A 131 8.80 -7.70 -2.75
CA LYS A 131 8.94 -9.10 -3.18
C LYS A 131 7.62 -9.85 -2.98
N LYS A 132 7.24 -10.67 -3.96
CA LYS A 132 6.10 -11.59 -3.79
C LYS A 132 6.32 -12.53 -2.62
N TRP A 133 5.27 -12.76 -1.88
CA TRP A 133 5.26 -13.73 -0.79
C TRP A 133 4.36 -14.91 -1.14
N SER A 134 4.77 -16.14 -0.71
CA SER A 134 4.01 -17.35 -0.96
C SER A 134 3.09 -17.70 0.20
N VAL A 135 1.79 -17.84 -0.09
CA VAL A 135 0.79 -18.26 0.91
C VAL A 135 1.00 -19.70 1.40
N THR A 136 1.80 -20.49 0.71
CA THR A 136 2.17 -21.83 1.17
C THR A 136 3.03 -21.80 2.42
N SER A 137 3.77 -20.73 2.66
CA SER A 137 4.52 -20.48 3.91
C SER A 137 3.60 -20.37 5.13
N ALA A 138 2.32 -19.99 4.94
CA ALA A 138 1.28 -19.96 5.97
C ALA A 138 0.37 -21.22 5.93
N GLY A 139 0.73 -22.27 5.20
CA GLY A 139 -0.05 -23.50 5.09
C GLY A 139 -1.31 -23.39 4.24
N SER A 140 -1.40 -22.39 3.37
CA SER A 140 -2.52 -22.23 2.44
C SER A 140 -2.22 -22.84 1.08
N LYS A 141 -3.27 -23.31 0.37
CA LYS A 141 -3.12 -23.98 -0.92
C LYS A 141 -2.94 -22.98 -2.07
N ASN A 142 -3.63 -21.85 -2.00
CA ASN A 142 -3.64 -20.77 -2.97
C ASN A 142 -4.15 -19.48 -2.32
N ASN A 143 -4.20 -18.37 -3.06
CA ASN A 143 -4.61 -17.07 -2.53
C ASN A 143 -6.06 -17.06 -2.05
N LEU A 144 -6.97 -17.74 -2.73
CA LEU A 144 -8.38 -17.87 -2.28
C LEU A 144 -8.48 -18.62 -0.95
N ASP A 145 -7.78 -19.76 -0.81
CA ASP A 145 -7.74 -20.54 0.43
C ASP A 145 -7.09 -19.73 1.56
N HIS A 146 -6.07 -18.91 1.25
CA HIS A 146 -5.44 -18.02 2.21
C HIS A 146 -6.40 -16.97 2.75
N TYR A 147 -7.15 -16.31 1.87
CA TYR A 147 -8.19 -15.35 2.30
C TYR A 147 -9.26 -16.03 3.17
N ALA A 148 -9.77 -17.20 2.72
CA ALA A 148 -10.81 -17.93 3.44
C ALA A 148 -10.40 -18.42 4.83
N LYS A 149 -9.09 -18.56 5.11
CA LYS A 149 -8.54 -18.94 6.42
C LYS A 149 -8.23 -17.75 7.33
N GLY A 150 -8.34 -16.53 6.86
CA GLY A 150 -8.10 -15.33 7.66
C GLY A 150 -9.12 -15.21 8.78
N GLU A 151 -8.67 -15.10 10.04
CA GLU A 151 -9.51 -15.14 11.24
C GLU A 151 -10.64 -14.11 11.24
N PHE A 152 -10.38 -12.91 10.67
CA PHE A 152 -11.33 -11.80 10.62
C PHE A 152 -11.80 -11.48 9.20
N LEU A 153 -11.61 -12.42 8.25
CA LEU A 153 -11.98 -12.25 6.86
C LEU A 153 -13.21 -13.09 6.53
N HIS A 154 -14.12 -12.49 5.77
CA HIS A 154 -15.35 -13.16 5.37
C HIS A 154 -15.35 -13.44 3.87
N ILE A 155 -15.39 -14.71 3.50
CA ILE A 155 -15.35 -15.14 2.09
C ILE A 155 -16.49 -14.54 1.25
N LYS A 156 -17.63 -14.23 1.87
CA LYS A 156 -18.76 -13.57 1.19
C LYS A 156 -18.42 -12.14 0.78
N ASP A 157 -17.68 -11.40 1.61
CA ASP A 157 -17.27 -10.03 1.30
C ASP A 157 -16.26 -10.03 0.14
N TYR A 158 -15.34 -11.00 0.16
CA TYR A 158 -14.42 -11.22 -0.96
C TYR A 158 -15.19 -11.54 -2.25
N GLN A 159 -16.18 -12.44 -2.19
CA GLN A 159 -17.00 -12.77 -3.35
C GLN A 159 -17.76 -11.54 -3.86
N SER A 160 -18.33 -10.73 -2.97
CA SER A 160 -18.98 -9.48 -3.35
C SER A 160 -18.03 -8.50 -4.06
N ALA A 161 -16.76 -8.42 -3.60
CA ALA A 161 -15.74 -7.62 -4.27
C ALA A 161 -15.44 -8.15 -5.67
N LEU A 162 -15.31 -9.48 -5.85
CA LEU A 162 -15.10 -10.08 -7.16
C LEU A 162 -16.28 -9.84 -8.11
N ASP A 163 -17.52 -9.93 -7.60
CA ASP A 163 -18.73 -9.65 -8.38
C ASP A 163 -18.75 -8.19 -8.87
N VAL A 164 -18.36 -7.24 -8.01
CA VAL A 164 -18.18 -5.83 -8.41
C VAL A 164 -17.15 -5.69 -9.53
N VAL A 165 -16.00 -6.37 -9.39
CA VAL A 165 -14.94 -6.31 -10.42
C VAL A 165 -15.45 -6.92 -11.73
N GLU A 166 -16.15 -8.06 -11.71
CA GLU A 166 -16.70 -8.67 -12.93
C GLU A 166 -17.76 -7.79 -13.62
N GLU A 167 -18.54 -7.04 -12.84
CA GLU A 167 -19.57 -6.14 -13.38
C GLU A 167 -18.95 -4.87 -14.00
N LEU A 168 -18.02 -4.22 -13.28
CA LEU A 168 -17.42 -2.96 -13.74
C LEU A 168 -16.31 -3.18 -14.77
N TYR A 169 -15.57 -4.29 -14.63
CA TYR A 169 -14.33 -4.56 -15.37
C TYR A 169 -14.26 -6.03 -15.81
N PRO A 170 -15.18 -6.52 -16.67
CA PRO A 170 -15.28 -7.95 -17.05
C PRO A 170 -14.00 -8.49 -17.70
N GLN A 171 -13.15 -7.62 -18.24
CA GLN A 171 -11.84 -8.01 -18.82
C GLN A 171 -10.88 -8.60 -17.77
N TYR A 172 -11.09 -8.33 -16.47
CA TYR A 172 -10.23 -8.88 -15.40
C TYR A 172 -10.65 -10.26 -14.90
N LYS A 173 -11.74 -10.83 -15.39
CA LYS A 173 -12.24 -12.13 -14.95
C LYS A 173 -11.18 -13.24 -14.99
N ALA A 174 -10.42 -13.32 -16.09
CA ALA A 174 -9.34 -14.31 -16.24
C ALA A 174 -8.19 -14.04 -15.24
N ALA A 175 -7.83 -12.77 -15.03
CA ALA A 175 -6.80 -12.39 -14.07
C ALA A 175 -7.19 -12.71 -12.62
N ILE A 176 -8.46 -12.51 -12.25
CA ILE A 176 -9.01 -12.89 -10.93
C ILE A 176 -8.87 -14.42 -10.74
N GLN A 177 -9.30 -15.22 -11.72
CA GLN A 177 -9.18 -16.67 -11.63
C GLN A 177 -7.73 -17.13 -11.50
N GLN A 178 -6.82 -16.51 -12.27
CA GLN A 178 -5.39 -16.78 -12.17
C GLN A 178 -4.84 -16.42 -10.79
N PHE A 179 -5.17 -15.24 -10.25
CA PHE A 179 -4.75 -14.80 -8.92
C PHE A 179 -5.27 -15.73 -7.82
N ASN A 180 -6.55 -16.09 -7.85
CA ASN A 180 -7.17 -16.97 -6.85
C ASN A 180 -6.50 -18.33 -6.77
N ASN A 181 -6.04 -18.87 -7.92
CA ASN A 181 -5.38 -20.17 -8.01
C ASN A 181 -3.87 -20.09 -7.81
N ALA A 182 -3.26 -18.91 -7.87
CA ALA A 182 -1.83 -18.73 -7.62
C ALA A 182 -1.47 -18.95 -6.15
N THR A 183 -0.21 -19.29 -5.91
CA THR A 183 0.33 -19.51 -4.55
C THR A 183 1.13 -18.32 -4.04
N ASP A 184 1.28 -17.27 -4.81
CA ASP A 184 2.01 -16.06 -4.45
C ASP A 184 1.23 -14.80 -4.78
N GLY A 185 1.62 -13.69 -4.12
CA GLY A 185 1.01 -12.38 -4.35
C GLY A 185 1.75 -11.27 -3.59
N TYR A 186 1.26 -10.04 -3.76
CA TYR A 186 1.70 -8.86 -3.04
C TYR A 186 0.67 -8.55 -1.96
N TYR A 187 1.06 -8.66 -0.67
CA TYR A 187 0.15 -8.58 0.48
C TYR A 187 0.32 -7.30 1.29
N THR A 188 0.97 -6.32 0.71
CA THR A 188 1.11 -4.99 1.32
C THR A 188 0.69 -3.93 0.31
N ASN A 189 0.09 -2.84 0.78
CA ASN A 189 -0.26 -1.70 -0.06
C ASN A 189 0.95 -0.76 -0.23
N MET A 190 2.12 -1.35 -0.53
CA MET A 190 3.37 -0.62 -0.75
C MET A 190 3.78 -0.70 -2.22
N PHE A 191 4.11 0.43 -2.79
CA PHE A 191 4.58 0.54 -4.17
C PHE A 191 5.24 1.89 -4.41
N VAL A 192 5.99 1.99 -5.51
CA VAL A 192 6.30 3.27 -6.18
C VAL A 192 5.96 3.06 -7.65
N MET A 193 5.11 3.91 -8.21
CA MET A 193 4.67 3.79 -9.61
C MET A 193 4.62 5.15 -10.30
N ARG A 194 4.66 5.13 -11.62
CA ARG A 194 4.46 6.32 -12.43
C ARG A 194 3.11 6.97 -12.12
N LYS A 195 3.08 8.28 -12.24
CA LYS A 195 1.88 9.11 -12.01
C LYS A 195 0.65 8.64 -12.81
N ASP A 196 0.82 8.33 -14.09
CA ASP A 196 -0.28 7.86 -14.94
C ASP A 196 -0.87 6.54 -14.44
N MET A 197 0.00 5.57 -14.06
CA MET A 197 -0.42 4.31 -13.45
C MET A 197 -1.12 4.53 -12.11
N PHE A 198 -0.65 5.48 -11.29
CA PHE A 198 -1.30 5.79 -10.01
C PHE A 198 -2.69 6.38 -10.20
N LEU A 199 -2.88 7.23 -11.20
CA LEU A 199 -4.19 7.80 -11.53
C LEU A 199 -5.17 6.70 -11.97
N ASP A 200 -4.77 5.85 -12.92
CA ASP A 200 -5.59 4.75 -13.43
C ASP A 200 -5.91 3.73 -12.32
N TYR A 201 -4.91 3.38 -11.50
CA TYR A 201 -5.08 2.48 -10.36
C TYR A 201 -6.05 3.05 -9.32
N SER A 202 -5.93 4.33 -8.99
CA SER A 202 -6.80 4.98 -8.00
C SER A 202 -8.24 5.05 -8.48
N GLU A 203 -8.47 5.43 -9.74
CA GLU A 203 -9.80 5.44 -10.33
C GLU A 203 -10.44 4.04 -10.30
N TRP A 204 -9.69 3.03 -10.74
CA TRP A 204 -10.13 1.62 -10.72
C TRP A 204 -10.43 1.13 -9.29
N LEU A 205 -9.50 1.34 -8.35
CA LEU A 205 -9.62 0.87 -6.97
C LEU A 205 -10.83 1.49 -6.27
N PHE A 206 -10.96 2.81 -6.32
CA PHE A 206 -12.02 3.51 -5.59
C PHE A 206 -13.39 3.38 -6.25
N ALA A 207 -13.47 3.12 -7.56
CA ALA A 207 -14.71 2.72 -8.20
C ALA A 207 -15.21 1.37 -7.65
N ILE A 208 -14.32 0.38 -7.49
CA ILE A 208 -14.66 -0.93 -6.91
C ILE A 208 -15.08 -0.78 -5.45
N LEU A 209 -14.27 -0.10 -4.64
CA LEU A 209 -14.54 0.03 -3.20
C LEU A 209 -15.82 0.80 -2.91
N SER A 210 -16.12 1.86 -3.66
CA SER A 210 -17.38 2.59 -3.52
C SER A 210 -18.60 1.72 -3.84
N ASN A 211 -18.54 0.92 -4.91
CA ASN A 211 -19.62 0.00 -5.26
C ASN A 211 -19.73 -1.16 -4.26
N LEU A 212 -18.64 -1.58 -3.66
CA LEU A 212 -18.63 -2.63 -2.64
C LEU A 212 -19.29 -2.15 -1.34
N GLU A 213 -19.06 -0.90 -0.93
CA GLU A 213 -19.72 -0.32 0.26
C GLU A 213 -21.25 -0.45 0.22
N ASP A 214 -21.84 -0.29 -0.97
CA ASP A 214 -23.30 -0.41 -1.16
C ASP A 214 -23.83 -1.86 -1.00
N ARG A 215 -22.95 -2.85 -1.03
CA ARG A 215 -23.28 -4.29 -1.01
C ARG A 215 -23.01 -4.97 0.31
N ILE A 216 -22.02 -4.47 1.05
CA ILE A 216 -21.62 -5.04 2.34
C ILE A 216 -21.98 -4.08 3.47
N SER A 217 -22.43 -4.63 4.60
CA SER A 217 -22.67 -3.85 5.81
C SER A 217 -21.32 -3.56 6.47
N MET A 218 -20.91 -2.31 6.48
CA MET A 218 -19.72 -1.84 7.21
C MET A 218 -20.08 -1.52 8.68
N ASN A 219 -20.57 -2.53 9.43
CA ASN A 219 -20.95 -2.41 10.84
C ASN A 219 -19.90 -3.01 11.77
#